data_d042984c0c65f5bb2fd1a553d5eb2358
#
_entry.id   d042984c0c65f5bb2fd1a553d5eb2358
#
_cell.length_a   1.000
_cell.length_b   1.000
_cell.length_c   1.000
_cell.angle_alpha   90.00
_cell.angle_beta   90.00
_cell.angle_gamma   90.00
#
_symmetry.space_group_name_H-M   'P 1'
#
loop_
_entity.id
_entity.type
_entity.pdbx_description
1 polymer ?
#
loop_
_entity_poly.entity_id
_entity_poly.type
_entity_poly.pdbx_seq_one_letter_code
_entity_poly.pdbx_strand_id
1 'polypeptide(L)'
;MKRKECFWWVFTIIGVCFLSIRCSNVKEDYCCYVNPFIGNADNGHTFPGACVPFGMIQVSPESGNGSWRYCSGFNIEDDSIMGFSQNHLNGTGCPDLGDILILPFCGDIQNEKYKSRYEKEHQKAHPGYYSVVLSDFGVEVELTATQRTAMHRYTFRKAEPAHILVDLQSGIVSKNEQLRTHVIDAEMQLLDQYSIVGKNKVKMWVEREFFYVIKFDKPYIDIEELQPQEGEKAKRLLLSFDLKPGENVQVKVGLSTVSIEGAQEALEKENPDWNFEKVKAQSAEAWNNLLSRIDVSGTEEQKVNFYTSIYHLCIQPNNITDVDGRYRGPNDSILYSPIGEYYSTLSL
;
A
#
# COMPACT_ATOMS: atom_id res chain seq x y z
N MET A 1 -65.03 66.14 -35.61
CA MET A 1 -63.66 66.07 -35.03
C MET A 1 -63.71 65.31 -33.74
N LYS A 2 -63.34 64.04 -33.72
CA LYS A 2 -63.21 63.22 -32.49
C LYS A 2 -61.80 62.62 -32.48
N ARG A 3 -60.99 63.00 -31.49
CA ARG A 3 -59.71 62.44 -31.21
C ARG A 3 -59.88 61.02 -30.61
N LYS A 4 -59.13 60.04 -31.15
CA LYS A 4 -59.01 58.70 -30.61
C LYS A 4 -57.75 58.70 -29.77
N GLU A 5 -57.84 58.38 -28.45
CA GLU A 5 -56.70 58.12 -27.60
C GLU A 5 -56.35 56.63 -27.71
N CYS A 6 -55.11 56.38 -28.04
CA CYS A 6 -54.54 55.03 -27.99
C CYS A 6 -54.00 54.77 -26.62
N PHE A 7 -54.57 53.79 -25.92
CA PHE A 7 -54.06 53.25 -24.67
C PHE A 7 -52.97 52.22 -24.93
N TRP A 8 -51.77 52.49 -24.50
CA TRP A 8 -50.67 51.54 -24.55
C TRP A 8 -50.62 50.75 -23.24
N TRP A 9 -50.80 49.41 -23.33
CA TRP A 9 -50.57 48.49 -22.25
C TRP A 9 -49.11 48.09 -22.27
N VAL A 10 -48.37 48.47 -21.24
CA VAL A 10 -47.02 47.98 -20.99
C VAL A 10 -47.13 46.68 -20.18
N PHE A 11 -46.85 45.56 -20.80
CA PHE A 11 -46.68 44.27 -20.10
C PHE A 11 -45.28 44.20 -19.53
N THR A 12 -45.18 44.34 -18.22
CA THR A 12 -43.93 44.10 -17.47
C THR A 12 -43.80 42.58 -17.23
N ILE A 13 -42.96 41.92 -17.99
CA ILE A 13 -42.61 40.52 -17.75
C ILE A 13 -41.59 40.48 -16.61
N ILE A 14 -42.04 40.11 -15.41
CA ILE A 14 -41.15 39.78 -14.30
C ILE A 14 -40.59 38.37 -14.55
N GLY A 15 -39.37 38.32 -15.09
CA GLY A 15 -38.62 37.07 -15.21
C GLY A 15 -38.15 36.62 -13.82
N VAL A 16 -38.82 35.63 -13.26
CA VAL A 16 -38.34 34.95 -12.05
C VAL A 16 -37.24 34.00 -12.47
N CYS A 17 -35.96 34.44 -12.30
CA CYS A 17 -34.82 33.54 -12.41
C CYS A 17 -34.84 32.57 -11.20
N PHE A 18 -35.30 31.35 -11.43
CA PHE A 18 -35.06 30.23 -10.55
C PHE A 18 -33.55 29.93 -10.61
N LEU A 19 -32.78 30.49 -9.70
CA LEU A 19 -31.45 29.99 -9.36
C LEU A 19 -31.65 28.59 -8.77
N SER A 20 -31.49 27.57 -9.62
CA SER A 20 -31.34 26.19 -9.18
C SER A 20 -30.01 26.12 -8.40
N ILE A 21 -30.07 26.32 -7.10
CA ILE A 21 -28.98 25.92 -6.21
C ILE A 21 -28.88 24.41 -6.35
N ARG A 22 -27.99 23.94 -7.21
CA ARG A 22 -27.52 22.56 -7.14
C ARG A 22 -26.81 22.45 -5.79
N CYS A 23 -27.51 21.98 -4.76
CA CYS A 23 -26.84 21.34 -3.63
C CYS A 23 -26.07 20.17 -4.25
N SER A 24 -24.78 20.37 -4.53
CA SER A 24 -23.86 19.25 -4.61
C SER A 24 -23.94 18.62 -3.22
N ASN A 25 -24.50 17.43 -3.12
CA ASN A 25 -24.33 16.60 -1.93
C ASN A 25 -22.82 16.37 -1.84
N VAL A 26 -22.15 17.19 -1.03
CA VAL A 26 -20.77 16.93 -0.63
C VAL A 26 -20.87 15.62 0.15
N LYS A 27 -20.36 14.55 -0.42
CA LYS A 27 -20.33 13.25 0.23
C LYS A 27 -19.49 13.43 1.50
N GLU A 28 -20.04 13.07 2.64
CA GLU A 28 -19.33 13.18 3.92
C GLU A 28 -18.07 12.30 3.85
N ASP A 29 -16.96 12.86 4.35
CA ASP A 29 -15.66 12.16 4.39
C ASP A 29 -15.51 11.46 5.75
N TYR A 30 -15.91 10.21 5.81
CA TYR A 30 -15.74 9.37 7.00
C TYR A 30 -14.28 8.93 7.24
N CYS A 31 -13.42 9.02 6.22
CA CYS A 31 -12.00 8.73 6.36
C CYS A 31 -11.31 9.70 7.32
N CYS A 32 -11.84 10.93 7.49
CA CYS A 32 -11.31 11.91 8.44
C CYS A 32 -11.36 11.45 9.90
N TYR A 33 -12.24 10.51 10.25
CA TYR A 33 -12.35 9.92 11.59
C TYR A 33 -11.42 8.74 11.81
N VAL A 34 -10.74 8.23 10.78
CA VAL A 34 -9.85 7.07 10.93
C VAL A 34 -8.44 7.52 11.28
N ASN A 35 -7.91 6.98 12.38
CA ASN A 35 -6.53 7.13 12.77
C ASN A 35 -5.77 5.79 12.65
N PRO A 36 -5.05 5.53 11.55
CA PRO A 36 -4.33 4.25 11.34
C PRO A 36 -3.20 4.00 12.35
N PHE A 37 -2.81 4.99 13.16
CA PHE A 37 -1.79 4.81 14.19
C PHE A 37 -2.32 4.19 15.48
N ILE A 38 -3.64 4.12 15.67
CA ILE A 38 -4.22 3.44 16.84
C ILE A 38 -3.90 1.94 16.75
N GLY A 39 -3.30 1.40 17.82
CA GLY A 39 -2.89 0.00 17.89
C GLY A 39 -1.48 -0.28 17.38
N ASN A 40 -0.72 0.72 16.92
CA ASN A 40 0.67 0.53 16.43
C ASN A 40 1.71 0.55 17.57
N ALA A 41 1.31 0.77 18.82
CA ALA A 41 2.18 0.74 19.98
C ALA A 41 2.05 -0.58 20.76
N ASP A 42 3.03 -0.85 21.64
CA ASP A 42 3.05 -2.04 22.49
C ASP A 42 2.77 -3.34 21.71
N ASN A 43 1.69 -4.02 22.07
CA ASN A 43 1.23 -5.27 21.48
C ASN A 43 -0.12 -5.12 20.75
N GLY A 44 -0.40 -3.96 20.19
CA GLY A 44 -1.62 -3.73 19.41
C GLY A 44 -1.60 -4.42 18.03
N HIS A 45 -0.41 -4.63 17.49
CA HIS A 45 -0.16 -5.39 16.26
C HIS A 45 -0.94 -4.90 15.04
N THR A 46 -1.14 -3.59 14.93
CA THR A 46 -1.68 -2.95 13.72
C THR A 46 -0.55 -2.24 12.96
N PHE A 47 -0.78 -1.91 11.70
CA PHE A 47 0.18 -1.21 10.85
C PHE A 47 -0.44 0.08 10.28
N PRO A 48 0.38 1.13 10.00
CA PRO A 48 -0.12 2.41 9.51
C PRO A 48 -0.17 2.51 7.97
N GLY A 49 0.24 1.47 7.27
CA GLY A 49 0.45 1.48 5.83
C GLY A 49 -0.82 1.58 4.99
N ALA A 50 -0.64 1.64 3.68
CA ALA A 50 -1.73 1.81 2.73
C ALA A 50 -2.34 0.47 2.29
N CYS A 51 -3.66 0.38 2.32
CA CYS A 51 -4.45 -0.73 1.78
C CYS A 51 -5.83 -0.22 1.36
N VAL A 52 -6.59 -1.03 0.64
CA VAL A 52 -8.04 -0.85 0.45
C VAL A 52 -8.81 -1.88 1.27
N PRO A 53 -10.13 -1.71 1.48
CA PRO A 53 -10.92 -2.71 2.18
C PRO A 53 -10.72 -4.12 1.61
N PHE A 54 -10.34 -5.07 2.47
CA PHE A 54 -10.11 -6.46 2.11
C PHE A 54 -9.10 -6.67 0.96
N GLY A 55 -8.20 -5.71 0.70
CA GLY A 55 -7.19 -5.79 -0.36
C GLY A 55 -6.18 -6.91 -0.14
N MET A 56 -5.62 -7.48 -1.21
CA MET A 56 -4.50 -8.42 -1.14
C MET A 56 -3.20 -7.70 -0.73
N ILE A 57 -3.10 -6.41 -1.03
CA ILE A 57 -1.98 -5.55 -0.70
C ILE A 57 -2.24 -4.80 0.61
N GLN A 58 -1.24 -4.84 1.51
CA GLN A 58 -1.12 -3.99 2.70
C GLN A 58 0.32 -3.47 2.73
N VAL A 59 0.61 -2.46 1.89
CA VAL A 59 1.97 -1.91 1.81
C VAL A 59 2.26 -1.02 3.01
N SER A 60 3.25 -1.39 3.83
CA SER A 60 3.49 -0.74 5.11
C SER A 60 4.98 -0.72 5.48
N PRO A 61 5.43 0.25 6.33
CA PRO A 61 6.77 0.22 6.87
C PRO A 61 6.98 -0.96 7.81
N GLU A 62 8.23 -1.42 7.87
CA GLU A 62 8.73 -2.31 8.89
C GLU A 62 9.76 -1.61 9.77
N SER A 63 9.60 -1.66 11.09
CA SER A 63 10.52 -1.05 12.05
C SER A 63 11.38 -2.07 12.80
N GLY A 64 10.95 -3.33 12.83
CA GLY A 64 11.67 -4.40 13.51
C GLY A 64 11.17 -5.79 13.18
N ASN A 65 11.86 -6.79 13.70
CA ASN A 65 11.58 -8.19 13.44
C ASN A 65 11.98 -9.08 14.62
N GLY A 66 11.56 -10.34 14.62
CA GLY A 66 12.00 -11.36 15.55
C GLY A 66 11.49 -11.18 16.99
N SER A 67 10.41 -10.44 17.22
CA SER A 67 9.80 -10.24 18.54
C SER A 67 8.28 -10.19 18.39
N TRP A 68 7.58 -10.58 19.45
CA TRP A 68 6.11 -10.44 19.56
C TRP A 68 5.62 -9.03 19.21
N ARG A 69 6.36 -8.01 19.60
CA ARG A 69 6.07 -6.61 19.33
C ARG A 69 5.92 -6.27 17.85
N TYR A 70 6.53 -7.05 16.96
CA TYR A 70 6.57 -6.81 15.51
C TYR A 70 5.71 -7.78 14.70
N CYS A 71 4.62 -8.32 15.27
CA CYS A 71 3.74 -9.23 14.52
C CYS A 71 3.10 -8.59 13.29
N SER A 72 2.97 -7.26 13.26
CA SER A 72 2.52 -6.50 12.08
C SER A 72 3.66 -5.76 11.36
N GLY A 73 4.92 -6.04 11.68
CA GLY A 73 6.11 -5.42 11.09
C GLY A 73 6.47 -4.04 11.64
N PHE A 74 5.52 -3.28 12.15
CA PHE A 74 5.72 -1.90 12.60
C PHE A 74 5.38 -1.69 14.07
N ASN A 75 6.17 -0.84 14.74
CA ASN A 75 5.83 -0.31 16.06
C ASN A 75 6.21 1.18 16.11
N ILE A 76 5.22 2.03 16.44
CA ILE A 76 5.38 3.49 16.44
C ILE A 76 6.36 4.02 17.50
N GLU A 77 6.70 3.21 18.49
CA GLU A 77 7.69 3.61 19.52
C GLU A 77 9.13 3.56 19.00
N ASP A 78 9.39 2.83 17.92
CA ASP A 78 10.68 2.78 17.28
C ASP A 78 11.05 4.10 16.58
N ASP A 79 12.34 4.27 16.32
CA ASP A 79 12.91 5.45 15.68
C ASP A 79 13.44 5.19 14.27
N SER A 80 13.33 3.96 13.78
CA SER A 80 13.89 3.55 12.50
C SER A 80 12.97 2.62 11.70
N ILE A 81 13.07 2.71 10.36
CA ILE A 81 12.36 1.89 9.38
C ILE A 81 13.38 1.09 8.58
N MET A 82 13.07 -0.20 8.36
CA MET A 82 13.90 -1.16 7.62
C MET A 82 13.52 -1.22 6.13
N GLY A 83 12.33 -0.80 5.77
CA GLY A 83 11.79 -0.83 4.41
C GLY A 83 10.26 -0.94 4.41
N PHE A 84 9.72 -1.25 3.24
CA PHE A 84 8.27 -1.30 2.99
C PHE A 84 7.91 -2.61 2.30
N SER A 85 7.30 -3.53 3.04
CA SER A 85 6.83 -4.80 2.47
C SER A 85 5.38 -4.72 1.98
N GLN A 86 4.95 -5.71 1.19
CA GLN A 86 3.72 -5.60 0.41
C GLN A 86 2.49 -6.19 1.11
N ASN A 87 2.67 -6.96 2.18
CA ASN A 87 1.58 -7.60 2.91
C ASN A 87 1.85 -7.67 4.41
N HIS A 88 0.80 -7.52 5.21
CA HIS A 88 0.87 -7.51 6.66
C HIS A 88 -0.37 -8.13 7.30
N LEU A 89 -0.19 -8.81 8.44
CA LEU A 89 -1.29 -9.12 9.34
C LEU A 89 -1.68 -7.88 10.15
N ASN A 90 -2.93 -7.81 10.57
CA ASN A 90 -3.46 -6.68 11.33
C ASN A 90 -4.20 -7.16 12.58
N GLY A 91 -3.79 -6.65 13.75
CA GLY A 91 -4.46 -6.91 15.02
C GLY A 91 -4.30 -8.34 15.55
N THR A 92 -3.30 -9.08 15.09
CA THR A 92 -3.01 -10.45 15.55
C THR A 92 -1.61 -10.59 16.11
N GLY A 93 -1.47 -11.40 17.16
CA GLY A 93 -0.19 -11.70 17.79
C GLY A 93 0.59 -12.83 17.09
N CYS A 94 0.41 -13.02 15.81
CA CYS A 94 1.12 -14.02 15.01
C CYS A 94 2.10 -13.32 14.08
N PRO A 95 3.42 -13.52 14.21
CA PRO A 95 4.38 -13.01 13.25
C PRO A 95 4.26 -13.80 11.95
N ASP A 96 3.91 -13.13 10.86
CA ASP A 96 3.84 -13.68 9.51
C ASP A 96 3.71 -12.55 8.48
N LEU A 97 3.78 -12.86 7.19
CA LEU A 97 3.79 -11.92 6.09
C LEU A 97 5.05 -11.03 6.08
N GLY A 98 4.99 -9.79 5.61
CA GLY A 98 6.15 -8.93 5.42
C GLY A 98 6.95 -9.28 4.17
N ASP A 99 6.29 -9.87 3.18
CA ASP A 99 6.93 -10.36 1.96
C ASP A 99 7.25 -9.22 0.99
N ILE A 100 8.34 -9.37 0.23
CA ILE A 100 8.79 -8.46 -0.83
C ILE A 100 9.01 -7.04 -0.29
N LEU A 101 10.12 -6.87 0.43
CA LEU A 101 10.49 -5.58 1.00
C LEU A 101 11.20 -4.71 -0.03
N ILE A 102 10.84 -3.44 -0.09
CA ILE A 102 11.48 -2.44 -0.93
C ILE A 102 11.99 -1.31 -0.06
N LEU A 103 13.28 -0.95 -0.21
CA LEU A 103 13.92 0.12 0.57
C LEU A 103 14.62 1.11 -0.37
N PRO A 104 14.14 2.38 -0.47
CA PRO A 104 14.87 3.43 -1.18
C PRO A 104 15.90 4.10 -0.25
N PHE A 105 17.08 4.47 -0.78
CA PHE A 105 18.09 5.21 -0.04
C PHE A 105 19.02 6.02 -0.96
N CYS A 106 19.71 7.02 -0.39
CA CYS A 106 20.81 7.72 -1.03
C CYS A 106 22.14 7.32 -0.40
N GLY A 107 23.20 7.23 -1.22
CA GLY A 107 24.56 6.91 -0.80
C GLY A 107 24.79 5.43 -0.54
N ASP A 108 25.94 5.11 0.02
CA ASP A 108 26.33 3.73 0.28
C ASP A 108 25.71 3.21 1.58
N ILE A 109 25.20 2.00 1.56
CA ILE A 109 24.80 1.30 2.78
C ILE A 109 26.05 0.79 3.50
N GLN A 110 26.44 1.49 4.56
CA GLN A 110 27.57 1.08 5.39
C GLN A 110 27.17 -0.08 6.31
N ASN A 111 28.00 -1.12 6.34
CA ASN A 111 27.88 -2.27 7.26
C ASN A 111 26.53 -3.01 7.19
N GLU A 112 25.94 -3.13 6.01
CA GLU A 112 24.67 -3.86 5.77
C GLU A 112 23.52 -3.42 6.70
N LYS A 113 23.55 -2.17 7.18
CA LYS A 113 22.48 -1.60 7.99
C LYS A 113 21.38 -1.04 7.08
N TYR A 114 20.53 -1.92 6.62
CA TYR A 114 19.38 -1.59 5.78
C TYR A 114 18.24 -0.97 6.63
N LYS A 115 18.48 0.17 7.30
CA LYS A 115 17.46 0.90 8.04
C LYS A 115 17.81 2.38 8.19
N SER A 116 16.80 3.22 8.25
CA SER A 116 16.93 4.67 8.44
C SER A 116 16.10 5.12 9.62
N ARG A 117 16.62 6.06 10.37
CA ARG A 117 15.81 6.84 11.30
C ARG A 117 14.76 7.62 10.55
N TYR A 118 13.67 7.95 11.22
CA TYR A 118 12.60 8.80 10.73
C TYR A 118 12.08 9.74 11.83
N GLU A 119 11.49 10.86 11.43
CA GLU A 119 10.87 11.81 12.34
C GLU A 119 9.36 11.55 12.41
N LYS A 120 8.86 11.21 13.60
CA LYS A 120 7.45 10.83 13.82
C LYS A 120 6.48 11.94 13.42
N GLU A 121 6.86 13.20 13.61
CA GLU A 121 6.08 14.38 13.25
C GLU A 121 5.86 14.53 11.75
N HIS A 122 6.75 13.95 10.94
CA HIS A 122 6.66 13.96 9.49
C HIS A 122 5.99 12.71 8.90
N GLN A 123 5.58 11.78 9.76
CA GLN A 123 4.84 10.60 9.36
C GLN A 123 3.35 10.94 9.21
N LYS A 124 2.72 10.48 8.14
CA LYS A 124 1.30 10.65 7.88
C LYS A 124 0.66 9.35 7.44
N ALA A 125 -0.51 9.05 7.97
CA ALA A 125 -1.32 7.92 7.56
C ALA A 125 -2.79 8.32 7.46
N HIS A 126 -3.43 7.86 6.39
CA HIS A 126 -4.87 7.96 6.16
C HIS A 126 -5.34 6.66 5.50
N PRO A 127 -6.62 6.30 5.55
CA PRO A 127 -7.11 5.15 4.79
C PRO A 127 -6.64 5.18 3.33
N GLY A 128 -5.85 4.18 2.94
CA GLY A 128 -5.28 4.07 1.60
C GLY A 128 -4.03 4.90 1.31
N TYR A 129 -3.42 5.54 2.31
CA TYR A 129 -2.22 6.34 2.12
C TYR A 129 -1.32 6.33 3.34
N TYR A 130 -0.01 6.29 3.09
CA TYR A 130 1.03 6.46 4.11
C TYR A 130 2.19 7.29 3.56
N SER A 131 2.83 8.11 4.39
CA SER A 131 4.08 8.78 4.04
C SER A 131 5.01 8.98 5.23
N VAL A 132 6.32 9.01 4.94
CA VAL A 132 7.38 9.22 5.93
C VAL A 132 8.64 9.76 5.25
N VAL A 133 9.50 10.43 6.02
CA VAL A 133 10.83 10.83 5.58
C VAL A 133 11.87 9.95 6.25
N LEU A 134 12.65 9.22 5.46
CA LEU A 134 13.81 8.44 5.90
C LEU A 134 14.99 9.38 6.08
N SER A 135 15.25 9.83 7.33
CA SER A 135 16.15 10.95 7.64
C SER A 135 17.60 10.65 7.30
N ASP A 136 18.07 9.43 7.61
CA ASP A 136 19.46 9.05 7.32
C ASP A 136 19.71 8.90 5.82
N PHE A 137 18.72 8.42 5.08
CA PHE A 137 18.80 8.21 3.64
C PHE A 137 18.40 9.44 2.81
N GLY A 138 17.70 10.40 3.41
CA GLY A 138 17.24 11.61 2.70
C GLY A 138 16.20 11.31 1.63
N VAL A 139 15.32 10.36 1.88
CA VAL A 139 14.25 9.98 0.96
C VAL A 139 12.89 10.19 1.60
N GLU A 140 12.01 10.90 0.88
CA GLU A 140 10.59 10.94 1.21
C GLU A 140 9.88 9.78 0.51
N VAL A 141 9.12 9.03 1.29
CA VAL A 141 8.37 7.85 0.84
C VAL A 141 6.89 8.14 0.93
N GLU A 142 6.16 7.86 -0.12
CA GLU A 142 4.70 7.87 -0.16
C GLU A 142 4.19 6.56 -0.71
N LEU A 143 3.15 6.00 -0.09
CA LEU A 143 2.57 4.70 -0.42
C LEU A 143 1.07 4.82 -0.61
N THR A 144 0.54 4.12 -1.60
CA THR A 144 -0.89 3.91 -1.80
C THR A 144 -1.13 2.53 -2.42
N ALA A 145 -2.37 2.05 -2.38
CA ALA A 145 -2.69 0.71 -2.86
C ALA A 145 -4.05 0.63 -3.55
N THR A 146 -4.20 -0.38 -4.40
CA THR A 146 -5.47 -0.89 -4.89
C THR A 146 -5.72 -2.29 -4.32
N GLN A 147 -6.64 -3.03 -4.89
CA GLN A 147 -6.96 -4.40 -4.43
C GLN A 147 -5.76 -5.35 -4.51
N ARG A 148 -4.97 -5.28 -5.60
CA ARG A 148 -3.88 -6.21 -5.92
C ARG A 148 -2.57 -5.51 -6.25
N THR A 149 -2.53 -4.17 -6.19
CA THR A 149 -1.34 -3.42 -6.54
C THR A 149 -0.96 -2.39 -5.48
N ALA A 150 0.34 -2.23 -5.23
CA ALA A 150 0.88 -1.10 -4.50
C ALA A 150 1.46 -0.08 -5.48
N MET A 151 1.43 1.18 -5.09
CA MET A 151 2.17 2.25 -5.74
C MET A 151 2.97 3.01 -4.71
N HIS A 152 4.27 3.10 -4.97
CA HIS A 152 5.21 3.85 -4.14
C HIS A 152 5.70 5.06 -4.94
N ARG A 153 5.96 6.17 -4.24
CA ARG A 153 6.65 7.34 -4.78
C ARG A 153 7.80 7.69 -3.84
N TYR A 154 9.03 7.65 -4.35
CA TYR A 154 10.24 7.91 -3.59
C TYR A 154 10.90 9.19 -4.10
N THR A 155 10.90 10.25 -3.30
CA THR A 155 11.57 11.52 -3.65
C THR A 155 12.94 11.57 -2.98
N PHE A 156 13.99 11.57 -3.79
CA PHE A 156 15.39 11.56 -3.36
C PHE A 156 15.88 12.98 -3.16
N ARG A 157 16.28 13.33 -1.92
CA ARG A 157 16.60 14.72 -1.54
C ARG A 157 18.09 15.04 -1.50
N LYS A 158 18.96 14.02 -1.52
CA LYS A 158 20.41 14.17 -1.45
C LYS A 158 21.05 14.11 -2.84
N ALA A 159 22.25 14.67 -2.96
CA ALA A 159 23.07 14.60 -4.17
C ALA A 159 23.92 13.33 -4.27
N GLU A 160 23.72 12.38 -3.39
CA GLU A 160 24.35 11.06 -3.37
C GLU A 160 23.64 10.12 -4.34
N PRO A 161 24.30 9.04 -4.81
CA PRO A 161 23.65 8.05 -5.68
C PRO A 161 22.34 7.54 -5.09
N ALA A 162 21.33 7.44 -5.93
CA ALA A 162 19.99 6.99 -5.54
C ALA A 162 19.85 5.48 -5.80
N HIS A 163 19.40 4.76 -4.80
CA HIS A 163 19.26 3.31 -4.86
C HIS A 163 17.89 2.84 -4.38
N ILE A 164 17.46 1.69 -4.92
CA ILE A 164 16.31 0.94 -4.43
C ILE A 164 16.74 -0.51 -4.23
N LEU A 165 16.66 -0.99 -2.99
CA LEU A 165 16.85 -2.40 -2.65
C LEU A 165 15.52 -3.14 -2.79
N VAL A 166 15.52 -4.28 -3.49
CA VAL A 166 14.42 -5.25 -3.52
C VAL A 166 14.88 -6.50 -2.78
N ASP A 167 14.24 -6.81 -1.67
CA ASP A 167 14.62 -7.92 -0.79
C ASP A 167 13.49 -8.94 -0.69
N LEU A 168 13.72 -10.13 -1.27
CA LEU A 168 12.79 -11.28 -1.19
C LEU A 168 13.04 -12.15 0.05
N GLN A 169 14.17 -11.97 0.74
CA GLN A 169 14.47 -12.70 1.98
C GLN A 169 13.73 -12.11 3.18
N SER A 170 13.26 -10.86 3.08
CA SER A 170 12.49 -10.21 4.13
C SER A 170 11.20 -10.95 4.45
N GLY A 171 10.81 -10.87 5.71
CA GLY A 171 9.55 -11.41 6.23
C GLY A 171 9.48 -11.23 7.73
N ILE A 172 8.28 -11.15 8.26
CA ILE A 172 8.03 -11.03 9.70
C ILE A 172 8.12 -12.42 10.31
N VAL A 173 9.15 -12.65 11.13
CA VAL A 173 9.46 -13.96 11.71
C VAL A 173 9.50 -13.92 13.23
N SER A 174 9.31 -15.07 13.86
CA SER A 174 9.50 -15.25 15.30
C SER A 174 10.99 -15.32 15.67
N LYS A 175 11.33 -15.04 16.94
CA LYS A 175 12.65 -15.35 17.51
C LYS A 175 12.94 -16.85 17.62
N ASN A 176 11.93 -17.68 17.54
CA ASN A 176 12.10 -19.13 17.56
C ASN A 176 12.86 -19.56 16.31
N GLU A 177 14.04 -20.16 16.47
CA GLU A 177 14.90 -20.58 15.36
C GLU A 177 14.24 -21.56 14.40
N GLN A 178 13.29 -22.38 14.88
CA GLN A 178 12.52 -23.28 14.02
C GLN A 178 11.57 -22.56 13.07
N LEU A 179 11.22 -21.29 13.35
CA LEU A 179 10.34 -20.46 12.56
C LEU A 179 11.09 -19.34 11.79
N ARG A 180 12.43 -19.37 11.80
CA ARG A 180 13.23 -18.35 11.11
C ARG A 180 13.39 -18.58 9.61
N THR A 181 13.20 -19.82 9.15
CA THR A 181 13.29 -20.11 7.73
C THR A 181 11.99 -19.71 7.05
N HIS A 182 11.89 -18.45 6.72
CA HIS A 182 10.71 -17.88 6.11
C HIS A 182 10.64 -18.25 4.63
N VAL A 183 11.69 -17.96 3.86
CA VAL A 183 11.72 -18.22 2.41
C VAL A 183 12.09 -19.67 2.12
N ILE A 184 11.23 -20.36 1.35
CA ILE A 184 11.46 -21.73 0.86
C ILE A 184 12.11 -21.70 -0.51
N ASP A 185 11.59 -20.87 -1.41
CA ASP A 185 12.02 -20.70 -2.79
C ASP A 185 11.70 -19.28 -3.25
N ALA A 186 12.58 -18.67 -4.02
CA ALA A 186 12.36 -17.34 -4.56
C ALA A 186 13.06 -17.20 -5.91
N GLU A 187 12.35 -16.61 -6.86
CA GLU A 187 12.89 -16.30 -8.19
C GLU A 187 12.74 -14.80 -8.43
N MET A 188 13.78 -14.21 -9.04
CA MET A 188 13.81 -12.81 -9.43
C MET A 188 14.44 -12.73 -10.82
N GLN A 189 13.69 -12.23 -11.78
CA GLN A 189 14.10 -12.08 -13.17
C GLN A 189 13.94 -10.64 -13.62
N LEU A 190 15.01 -10.10 -14.20
CA LEU A 190 14.99 -8.80 -14.88
C LEU A 190 14.40 -9.00 -16.28
N LEU A 191 13.33 -8.28 -16.61
CA LEU A 191 12.76 -8.31 -17.97
C LEU A 191 13.42 -7.26 -18.86
N ASP A 192 13.60 -6.06 -18.31
CA ASP A 192 14.22 -4.91 -18.95
C ASP A 192 14.73 -3.94 -17.88
N GLN A 193 15.16 -2.73 -18.25
CA GLN A 193 15.64 -1.71 -17.31
C GLN A 193 14.53 -1.01 -16.50
N TYR A 194 13.27 -1.45 -16.61
CA TYR A 194 12.11 -0.90 -15.92
C TYR A 194 11.32 -1.94 -15.14
N SER A 195 11.65 -3.24 -15.26
CA SER A 195 10.75 -4.29 -14.78
C SER A 195 11.49 -5.50 -14.20
N ILE A 196 10.99 -5.95 -13.06
CA ILE A 196 11.41 -7.18 -12.38
C ILE A 196 10.17 -8.03 -12.19
N VAL A 197 10.29 -9.33 -12.43
CA VAL A 197 9.23 -10.30 -12.17
C VAL A 197 9.77 -11.50 -11.41
N GLY A 198 8.90 -12.24 -10.77
CA GLY A 198 9.30 -13.45 -10.10
C GLY A 198 8.23 -14.05 -9.20
N LYS A 199 8.69 -14.90 -8.32
CA LYS A 199 7.87 -15.51 -7.28
C LYS A 199 8.61 -15.54 -5.95
N ASN A 200 7.85 -15.57 -4.89
CA ASN A 200 8.35 -15.76 -3.53
C ASN A 200 7.49 -16.80 -2.83
N LYS A 201 8.08 -17.95 -2.51
CA LYS A 201 7.44 -19.02 -1.78
C LYS A 201 7.97 -19.04 -0.35
N VAL A 202 7.08 -18.86 0.59
CA VAL A 202 7.41 -18.66 2.00
C VAL A 202 6.60 -19.60 2.90
N LYS A 203 7.09 -19.82 4.10
CA LYS A 203 6.41 -20.63 5.11
C LYS A 203 6.68 -20.09 6.51
N MET A 204 5.60 -19.72 7.17
CA MET A 204 5.57 -19.48 8.62
C MET A 204 4.52 -20.40 9.25
N TRP A 205 3.30 -19.93 9.42
CA TRP A 205 2.16 -20.75 9.88
C TRP A 205 1.60 -21.63 8.77
N VAL A 206 1.48 -21.05 7.57
CA VAL A 206 1.10 -21.75 6.35
C VAL A 206 2.14 -21.53 5.26
N GLU A 207 2.17 -22.44 4.31
CA GLU A 207 2.95 -22.28 3.09
C GLU A 207 2.14 -21.48 2.08
N ARG A 208 2.75 -20.44 1.52
CA ARG A 208 2.13 -19.58 0.50
C ARG A 208 3.12 -19.22 -0.59
N GLU A 209 2.62 -18.93 -1.76
CA GLU A 209 3.39 -18.49 -2.90
C GLU A 209 2.75 -17.25 -3.51
N PHE A 210 3.55 -16.20 -3.68
CA PHE A 210 3.19 -15.01 -4.41
C PHE A 210 4.01 -14.91 -5.69
N PHE A 211 3.33 -14.57 -6.78
CA PHE A 211 3.93 -14.08 -8.00
C PHE A 211 3.85 -12.56 -8.00
N TYR A 212 4.89 -11.92 -8.49
CA TYR A 212 4.96 -10.46 -8.47
C TYR A 212 5.50 -9.89 -9.76
N VAL A 213 5.09 -8.65 -10.04
CA VAL A 213 5.65 -7.78 -11.06
C VAL A 213 5.96 -6.44 -10.40
N ILE A 214 7.23 -6.01 -10.45
CA ILE A 214 7.67 -4.70 -9.99
C ILE A 214 8.03 -3.87 -11.22
N LYS A 215 7.46 -2.65 -11.35
CA LYS A 215 7.75 -1.72 -12.44
C LYS A 215 8.21 -0.38 -11.90
N PHE A 216 9.13 0.24 -12.62
CA PHE A 216 9.68 1.57 -12.31
C PHE A 216 9.33 2.54 -13.45
N ASP A 217 9.01 3.80 -13.13
CA ASP A 217 8.73 4.84 -14.13
C ASP A 217 10.00 5.41 -14.76
N LYS A 218 11.16 5.16 -14.15
CA LYS A 218 12.49 5.51 -14.66
C LYS A 218 13.39 4.28 -14.78
N PRO A 219 14.32 4.26 -15.75
CA PRO A 219 15.23 3.14 -15.89
C PRO A 219 16.24 3.12 -14.74
N TYR A 220 16.54 1.95 -14.22
CA TYR A 220 17.76 1.76 -13.43
C TYR A 220 18.96 1.67 -14.36
N ILE A 221 20.09 2.24 -13.94
CA ILE A 221 21.33 2.34 -14.74
C ILE A 221 22.37 1.30 -14.35
N ASP A 222 22.24 0.71 -13.16
CA ASP A 222 23.13 -0.33 -12.67
C ASP A 222 22.38 -1.27 -11.73
N ILE A 223 22.86 -2.51 -11.60
CA ILE A 223 22.29 -3.57 -10.80
C ILE A 223 23.41 -4.33 -10.11
N GLU A 224 23.28 -4.45 -8.79
CA GLU A 224 24.10 -5.33 -7.98
C GLU A 224 23.23 -6.45 -7.38
N GLU A 225 23.60 -7.70 -7.65
CA GLU A 225 22.98 -8.86 -7.01
C GLU A 225 23.73 -9.17 -5.70
N LEU A 226 23.06 -8.92 -4.59
CA LEU A 226 23.58 -9.24 -3.27
C LEU A 226 23.34 -10.73 -3.00
N GLN A 227 24.43 -11.45 -2.76
CA GLN A 227 24.36 -12.90 -2.54
C GLN A 227 23.66 -13.20 -1.20
N PRO A 228 22.88 -14.29 -1.13
CA PRO A 228 22.28 -14.75 0.11
C PRO A 228 23.37 -15.04 1.17
N GLN A 229 23.08 -14.66 2.41
CA GLN A 229 23.92 -15.05 3.55
C GLN A 229 23.72 -16.53 3.90
N GLU A 230 24.55 -17.08 4.79
CA GLU A 230 24.42 -18.48 5.20
C GLU A 230 23.01 -18.73 5.80
N GLY A 231 22.30 -19.71 5.23
CA GLY A 231 20.96 -20.08 5.63
C GLY A 231 19.83 -19.31 4.90
N GLU A 232 20.14 -18.25 4.13
CA GLU A 232 19.18 -17.56 3.28
C GLU A 232 19.01 -18.26 1.92
N LYS A 233 17.85 -18.12 1.33
CA LYS A 233 17.51 -18.73 0.02
C LYS A 233 17.14 -17.73 -1.05
N ALA A 234 16.79 -16.52 -0.67
CA ALA A 234 16.41 -15.48 -1.60
C ALA A 234 17.54 -14.47 -1.80
N LYS A 235 17.62 -13.96 -3.00
CA LYS A 235 18.53 -12.88 -3.39
C LYS A 235 17.94 -11.53 -3.07
N ARG A 236 18.82 -10.53 -3.03
CA ARG A 236 18.48 -9.12 -3.01
C ARG A 236 19.03 -8.45 -4.25
N LEU A 237 18.28 -7.54 -4.83
CA LEU A 237 18.78 -6.68 -5.91
C LEU A 237 18.90 -5.24 -5.43
N LEU A 238 20.05 -4.66 -5.65
CA LEU A 238 20.31 -3.24 -5.49
C LEU A 238 20.27 -2.58 -6.87
N LEU A 239 19.31 -1.70 -7.07
CA LEU A 239 19.09 -0.96 -8.31
C LEU A 239 19.55 0.48 -8.14
N SER A 240 20.40 0.97 -9.03
CA SER A 240 20.90 2.35 -9.02
C SER A 240 20.19 3.19 -10.07
N PHE A 241 19.90 4.46 -9.72
CA PHE A 241 19.21 5.42 -10.56
C PHE A 241 20.01 6.70 -10.74
N ASP A 242 19.98 7.27 -11.94
CA ASP A 242 20.57 8.61 -12.21
C ASP A 242 19.52 9.68 -11.94
N LEU A 243 19.57 10.27 -10.74
CA LEU A 243 18.60 11.25 -10.27
C LEU A 243 19.30 12.49 -9.72
N LYS A 244 18.65 13.64 -9.92
CA LYS A 244 19.01 14.88 -9.25
C LYS A 244 18.26 15.03 -7.93
N PRO A 245 18.80 15.76 -6.94
CA PRO A 245 18.08 16.09 -5.72
C PRO A 245 16.70 16.69 -6.00
N GLY A 246 15.67 16.13 -5.35
CA GLY A 246 14.27 16.51 -5.54
C GLY A 246 13.53 15.73 -6.62
N GLU A 247 14.22 14.91 -7.42
CA GLU A 247 13.54 14.00 -8.35
C GLU A 247 13.00 12.77 -7.64
N ASN A 248 11.98 12.16 -8.23
CA ASN A 248 11.37 10.95 -7.68
C ASN A 248 11.42 9.78 -8.67
N VAL A 249 11.32 8.57 -8.11
CA VAL A 249 11.00 7.34 -8.83
C VAL A 249 9.68 6.82 -8.30
N GLN A 250 8.78 6.45 -9.20
CA GLN A 250 7.57 5.74 -8.86
C GLN A 250 7.76 4.25 -9.11
N VAL A 251 7.27 3.44 -8.17
CA VAL A 251 7.34 1.98 -8.24
C VAL A 251 5.92 1.44 -8.15
N LYS A 252 5.59 0.49 -9.02
CA LYS A 252 4.36 -0.28 -8.95
C LYS A 252 4.69 -1.72 -8.63
N VAL A 253 3.95 -2.32 -7.70
CA VAL A 253 4.03 -3.74 -7.39
C VAL A 253 2.66 -4.37 -7.61
N GLY A 254 2.59 -5.34 -8.51
CA GLY A 254 1.42 -6.20 -8.67
C GLY A 254 1.67 -7.55 -8.01
N LEU A 255 0.66 -8.08 -7.32
CA LEU A 255 0.70 -9.41 -6.72
C LEU A 255 -0.38 -10.32 -7.31
N SER A 256 -0.06 -11.60 -7.37
CA SER A 256 -0.98 -12.69 -7.68
C SER A 256 -0.61 -13.93 -6.85
N THR A 257 -1.61 -14.71 -6.46
CA THR A 257 -1.39 -16.05 -5.87
C THR A 257 -1.33 -17.14 -6.95
N VAL A 258 -1.48 -16.80 -8.22
CA VAL A 258 -1.64 -17.74 -9.34
C VAL A 258 -0.45 -17.75 -10.26
N SER A 259 -0.08 -16.57 -10.81
CA SER A 259 0.98 -16.50 -11.83
C SER A 259 1.53 -15.08 -12.00
N ILE A 260 2.68 -14.94 -12.68
CA ILE A 260 3.27 -13.65 -13.08
C ILE A 260 2.30 -12.86 -13.98
N GLU A 261 1.62 -13.56 -14.90
CA GLU A 261 0.63 -12.96 -15.79
C GLU A 261 -0.54 -12.36 -14.99
N GLY A 262 -1.01 -13.03 -13.92
CA GLY A 262 -2.04 -12.50 -13.03
C GLY A 262 -1.59 -11.21 -12.33
N ALA A 263 -0.35 -11.16 -11.86
CA ALA A 263 0.23 -9.94 -11.27
C ALA A 263 0.38 -8.81 -12.31
N GLN A 264 0.73 -9.15 -13.55
CA GLN A 264 0.81 -8.20 -14.67
C GLN A 264 -0.58 -7.65 -15.02
N GLU A 265 -1.60 -8.51 -15.14
CA GLU A 265 -2.98 -8.10 -15.39
C GLU A 265 -3.53 -7.21 -14.28
N ALA A 266 -3.18 -7.46 -13.04
CA ALA A 266 -3.54 -6.59 -11.92
C ALA A 266 -3.02 -5.16 -12.12
N LEU A 267 -1.74 -5.00 -12.50
CA LEU A 267 -1.17 -3.68 -12.81
C LEU A 267 -1.88 -3.00 -13.99
N GLU A 268 -2.20 -3.73 -15.05
CA GLU A 268 -2.83 -3.20 -16.24
C GLU A 268 -4.28 -2.75 -16.00
N LYS A 269 -5.00 -3.44 -15.12
CA LYS A 269 -6.41 -3.14 -14.82
C LYS A 269 -6.59 -2.10 -13.74
N GLU A 270 -5.83 -2.23 -12.63
CA GLU A 270 -6.04 -1.43 -11.44
C GLU A 270 -5.16 -0.18 -11.41
N ASN A 271 -3.96 -0.24 -12.03
CA ASN A 271 -2.95 0.80 -11.97
C ASN A 271 -2.25 1.00 -13.33
N PRO A 272 -2.99 1.28 -14.44
CA PRO A 272 -2.40 1.40 -15.78
C PRO A 272 -1.46 2.60 -15.91
N ASP A 273 -1.79 3.73 -15.27
CA ASP A 273 -1.11 5.00 -15.43
C ASP A 273 -0.14 5.26 -14.27
N TRP A 274 0.94 6.04 -14.52
CA TRP A 274 1.84 6.57 -13.50
C TRP A 274 1.24 7.79 -12.78
N ASN A 275 0.00 7.67 -12.29
CA ASN A 275 -0.72 8.74 -11.61
C ASN A 275 -0.99 8.39 -10.15
N PHE A 276 -0.01 8.66 -9.29
CA PHE A 276 -0.07 8.38 -7.87
C PHE A 276 -1.30 9.02 -7.19
N GLU A 277 -1.61 10.28 -7.51
CA GLU A 277 -2.73 11.00 -6.89
C GLU A 277 -4.10 10.38 -7.25
N LYS A 278 -4.22 9.85 -8.47
CA LYS A 278 -5.42 9.13 -8.91
C LYS A 278 -5.62 7.86 -8.08
N VAL A 279 -4.57 7.04 -7.91
CA VAL A 279 -4.64 5.79 -7.12
C VAL A 279 -4.95 6.10 -5.67
N LYS A 280 -4.27 7.09 -5.08
CA LYS A 280 -4.53 7.57 -3.71
C LYS A 280 -5.99 7.99 -3.52
N ALA A 281 -6.55 8.77 -4.44
CA ALA A 281 -7.94 9.20 -4.38
C ALA A 281 -8.92 8.01 -4.50
N GLN A 282 -8.65 7.06 -5.38
CA GLN A 282 -9.46 5.85 -5.52
C GLN A 282 -9.43 4.98 -4.27
N SER A 283 -8.26 4.84 -3.64
CA SER A 283 -8.09 4.11 -2.39
C SER A 283 -8.89 4.75 -1.24
N ALA A 284 -8.79 6.07 -1.09
CA ALA A 284 -9.58 6.82 -0.11
C ALA A 284 -11.09 6.71 -0.38
N GLU A 285 -11.52 6.77 -1.65
CA GLU A 285 -12.91 6.58 -2.02
C GLU A 285 -13.43 5.19 -1.68
N ALA A 286 -12.64 4.14 -1.91
CA ALA A 286 -13.00 2.78 -1.54
C ALA A 286 -13.26 2.66 -0.03
N TRP A 287 -12.41 3.24 0.79
CA TRP A 287 -12.61 3.31 2.24
C TRP A 287 -13.84 4.13 2.62
N ASN A 288 -14.01 5.32 2.06
CA ASN A 288 -15.16 6.17 2.36
C ASN A 288 -16.50 5.50 1.99
N ASN A 289 -16.53 4.76 0.90
CA ASN A 289 -17.70 3.97 0.46
C ASN A 289 -18.05 2.85 1.46
N LEU A 290 -17.05 2.25 2.11
CA LEU A 290 -17.28 1.24 3.13
C LEU A 290 -17.70 1.88 4.45
N LEU A 291 -16.96 2.87 4.93
CA LEU A 291 -17.19 3.52 6.21
C LEU A 291 -18.55 4.23 6.28
N SER A 292 -18.97 4.85 5.17
CA SER A 292 -20.27 5.53 5.07
C SER A 292 -21.51 4.63 5.14
N ARG A 293 -21.31 3.30 5.19
CA ARG A 293 -22.44 2.35 5.36
C ARG A 293 -23.05 2.39 6.76
N ILE A 294 -22.31 2.91 7.73
CA ILE A 294 -22.78 3.08 9.11
C ILE A 294 -22.49 4.51 9.51
N ASP A 295 -23.55 5.27 9.79
CA ASP A 295 -23.46 6.63 10.33
C ASP A 295 -23.74 6.59 11.83
N VAL A 296 -22.85 7.19 12.63
CA VAL A 296 -22.97 7.24 14.09
C VAL A 296 -22.92 8.66 14.62
N SER A 297 -23.76 8.94 15.62
CA SER A 297 -23.73 10.18 16.38
C SER A 297 -22.88 10.02 17.62
N GLY A 298 -22.05 11.00 17.93
CA GLY A 298 -21.18 10.96 19.10
C GLY A 298 -20.19 12.12 19.12
N THR A 299 -19.31 12.13 20.12
CA THR A 299 -18.17 13.06 20.17
C THR A 299 -17.15 12.69 19.10
N GLU A 300 -16.24 13.60 18.75
CA GLU A 300 -15.16 13.34 17.82
C GLU A 300 -14.33 12.11 18.24
N GLU A 301 -13.98 12.00 19.52
CA GLU A 301 -13.24 10.86 20.05
C GLU A 301 -14.00 9.53 19.87
N GLN A 302 -15.31 9.53 20.12
CA GLN A 302 -16.16 8.34 19.91
C GLN A 302 -16.21 7.95 18.43
N LYS A 303 -16.33 8.92 17.53
CA LYS A 303 -16.31 8.68 16.09
C LYS A 303 -14.95 8.15 15.65
N VAL A 304 -13.84 8.74 16.11
CA VAL A 304 -12.49 8.25 15.79
C VAL A 304 -12.31 6.79 16.24
N ASN A 305 -12.70 6.46 17.46
CA ASN A 305 -12.61 5.09 17.97
C ASN A 305 -13.50 4.13 17.17
N PHE A 306 -14.71 4.53 16.82
CA PHE A 306 -15.64 3.71 16.06
C PHE A 306 -15.15 3.45 14.64
N TYR A 307 -14.85 4.51 13.87
CA TYR A 307 -14.45 4.36 12.47
C TYR A 307 -13.05 3.73 12.32
N THR A 308 -12.13 3.99 13.24
CA THR A 308 -10.85 3.29 13.27
C THR A 308 -11.03 1.79 13.55
N SER A 309 -11.95 1.41 14.44
CA SER A 309 -12.26 0.00 14.68
C SER A 309 -12.86 -0.68 13.45
N ILE A 310 -13.78 -0.02 12.74
CA ILE A 310 -14.33 -0.53 11.47
C ILE A 310 -13.23 -0.64 10.40
N TYR A 311 -12.34 0.36 10.31
CA TYR A 311 -11.18 0.33 9.41
C TYR A 311 -10.34 -0.92 9.67
N HIS A 312 -9.89 -1.15 10.91
CA HIS A 312 -9.09 -2.32 11.24
C HIS A 312 -9.82 -3.65 11.00
N LEU A 313 -11.12 -3.71 11.29
CA LEU A 313 -11.95 -4.89 11.04
C LEU A 313 -12.03 -5.26 9.55
N CYS A 314 -11.98 -4.26 8.66
CA CYS A 314 -12.16 -4.45 7.23
C CYS A 314 -10.83 -4.49 6.43
N ILE A 315 -9.67 -4.54 7.11
CA ILE A 315 -8.39 -4.81 6.46
C ILE A 315 -8.30 -6.27 6.04
N GLN A 316 -8.78 -7.19 6.86
CA GLN A 316 -8.76 -8.64 6.65
C GLN A 316 -10.14 -9.26 6.90
N PRO A 317 -10.44 -10.47 6.33
CA PRO A 317 -9.60 -11.28 5.44
C PRO A 317 -9.41 -10.65 4.06
N ASN A 318 -8.37 -11.07 3.33
CA ASN A 318 -8.00 -10.49 2.06
C ASN A 318 -8.65 -11.21 0.88
N ASN A 319 -9.16 -10.49 -0.09
CA ASN A 319 -9.58 -11.06 -1.36
C ASN A 319 -8.34 -11.42 -2.19
N ILE A 320 -8.09 -12.71 -2.37
CA ILE A 320 -6.90 -13.25 -3.04
C ILE A 320 -7.13 -13.69 -4.49
N THR A 321 -8.30 -13.36 -5.05
CA THR A 321 -8.56 -13.66 -6.47
C THR A 321 -7.77 -12.73 -7.37
N ASP A 322 -7.26 -13.24 -8.49
CA ASP A 322 -6.80 -12.45 -9.60
C ASP A 322 -7.94 -11.71 -10.30
N VAL A 323 -7.61 -10.81 -11.21
CA VAL A 323 -8.58 -10.01 -11.96
C VAL A 323 -9.54 -10.89 -12.78
N ASP A 324 -9.07 -12.04 -13.23
CA ASP A 324 -9.85 -13.02 -13.99
C ASP A 324 -10.67 -13.98 -13.11
N GLY A 325 -10.60 -13.83 -11.79
CA GLY A 325 -11.33 -14.66 -10.82
C GLY A 325 -10.61 -15.94 -10.39
N ARG A 326 -9.41 -16.23 -10.91
CA ARG A 326 -8.60 -17.36 -10.43
C ARG A 326 -8.00 -17.04 -9.07
N TYR A 327 -7.74 -18.08 -8.28
CA TYR A 327 -7.04 -17.98 -7.00
C TYR A 327 -6.37 -19.31 -6.65
N ARG A 328 -5.35 -19.25 -5.80
CA ARG A 328 -4.72 -20.45 -5.25
C ARG A 328 -5.50 -20.93 -4.03
N GLY A 329 -6.11 -22.08 -4.16
CA GLY A 329 -6.87 -22.76 -3.11
C GLY A 329 -6.03 -23.77 -2.32
N PRO A 330 -6.67 -24.60 -1.49
CA PRO A 330 -6.00 -25.67 -0.75
C PRO A 330 -5.25 -26.63 -1.67
N ASN A 331 -4.13 -27.18 -1.16
CA ASN A 331 -3.28 -28.14 -1.87
C ASN A 331 -2.69 -27.59 -3.19
N ASP A 332 -2.38 -26.30 -3.25
CA ASP A 332 -1.82 -25.60 -4.42
C ASP A 332 -2.68 -25.70 -5.70
N SER A 333 -3.96 -26.05 -5.58
CA SER A 333 -4.85 -26.06 -6.74
C SER A 333 -5.25 -24.65 -7.15
N ILE A 334 -5.19 -24.37 -8.45
CA ILE A 334 -5.74 -23.12 -9.00
C ILE A 334 -7.24 -23.33 -9.24
N LEU A 335 -8.04 -22.54 -8.55
CA LEU A 335 -9.49 -22.57 -8.57
C LEU A 335 -10.03 -21.27 -9.16
N TYR A 336 -11.33 -21.23 -9.42
CA TYR A 336 -12.02 -20.10 -10.02
C TYR A 336 -13.22 -19.68 -9.16
N SER A 337 -13.31 -18.38 -8.88
CA SER A 337 -14.47 -17.76 -8.22
C SER A 337 -15.35 -17.07 -9.27
N PRO A 338 -16.59 -17.51 -9.48
CA PRO A 338 -17.49 -16.90 -10.48
C PRO A 338 -17.94 -15.48 -10.10
N ILE A 339 -17.75 -15.08 -8.85
CA ILE A 339 -18.09 -13.73 -8.35
C ILE A 339 -16.85 -12.84 -8.22
N GLY A 340 -15.64 -13.35 -8.58
CA GLY A 340 -14.40 -12.60 -8.48
C GLY A 340 -13.91 -12.36 -7.05
N GLU A 341 -14.40 -13.13 -6.08
CA GLU A 341 -14.05 -12.97 -4.67
C GLU A 341 -13.80 -14.32 -4.01
N TYR A 342 -12.66 -14.45 -3.37
CA TYR A 342 -12.34 -15.51 -2.43
C TYR A 342 -11.41 -14.95 -1.36
N TYR A 343 -11.79 -15.10 -0.11
CA TYR A 343 -11.15 -14.45 1.02
C TYR A 343 -10.26 -15.42 1.81
N SER A 344 -9.06 -14.96 2.16
CA SER A 344 -8.08 -15.67 2.96
C SER A 344 -7.30 -14.67 3.83
N THR A 345 -6.82 -15.12 4.98
CA THR A 345 -5.86 -14.34 5.78
C THR A 345 -4.43 -14.45 5.24
N LEU A 346 -4.17 -15.35 4.27
CA LEU A 346 -2.84 -15.67 3.74
C LEU A 346 -1.88 -16.24 4.80
N SER A 347 -2.34 -16.48 6.01
CA SER A 347 -1.59 -16.98 7.15
C SER A 347 -2.42 -18.01 7.91
N LEU A 348 -3.00 -17.67 9.03
CA LEU A 348 -3.74 -18.60 9.93
C LEU A 348 -5.13 -18.96 9.41
#